data_6a681c8ec475efe4d575d535a4becff2
#
_entry.id   6a681c8ec475efe4d575d535a4becff2
#
_cell.length_a   1.000
_cell.length_b   1.000
_cell.length_c   1.000
_cell.angle_alpha   90.00
_cell.angle_beta   90.00
_cell.angle_gamma   90.00
#
_symmetry.space_group_name_H-M   'P 1'
#
loop_
_entity.id
_entity.type
_entity.pdbx_description
1 polymer ?
#
loop_
_entity_poly.entity_id
_entity_poly.type
_entity_poly.pdbx_seq_one_letter_code
_entity_poly.pdbx_strand_id
1 'polypeptide(L)'
;MEKQYRLKQDRAPIYEALERFRKMRVVPFDVPGHKRGRGNPELTDFLGEKCVGVDVNSMKPLDNLCHPVSVIREAEQLAADAFGASQAFLMVGGTTSAVQSMILSACKRGDKIILPRNVHKSMINALVLCGAIPVYVNPDVDKRLGISLGMKRDAVAKAIRENPDAVAVVVNNPTCLLYTSPSPRDS
;
A
#
# COMPACT_ATOMS: atom_id res chain seq x y z
N MET A 1 -11.94 -21.56 7.93
CA MET A 1 -13.07 -20.96 7.19
C MET A 1 -12.56 -20.45 5.86
N GLU A 2 -12.97 -21.04 4.74
CA GLU A 2 -12.67 -20.50 3.42
C GLU A 2 -13.28 -19.09 3.29
N LYS A 3 -12.45 -18.15 2.87
CA LYS A 3 -12.86 -16.76 2.65
C LYS A 3 -13.74 -16.73 1.40
N GLN A 4 -15.03 -16.49 1.56
CA GLN A 4 -15.96 -16.39 0.44
C GLN A 4 -15.83 -15.00 -0.17
N TYR A 5 -15.16 -14.90 -1.32
CA TYR A 5 -15.07 -13.65 -2.09
C TYR A 5 -16.41 -13.39 -2.80
N ARG A 6 -16.75 -12.10 -2.97
CA ARG A 6 -17.93 -11.68 -3.76
C ARG A 6 -17.62 -11.69 -5.26
N LEU A 7 -16.36 -11.38 -5.61
CA LEU A 7 -15.85 -11.35 -6.98
C LEU A 7 -14.92 -12.57 -7.21
N LYS A 8 -14.86 -13.03 -8.44
CA LYS A 8 -13.90 -14.06 -8.84
C LYS A 8 -12.48 -13.47 -8.83
N GLN A 9 -11.59 -14.07 -8.04
CA GLN A 9 -10.20 -13.63 -7.84
C GLN A 9 -9.22 -14.32 -8.82
N ASP A 10 -9.72 -14.80 -9.97
CA ASP A 10 -8.97 -15.54 -10.98
C ASP A 10 -8.43 -14.66 -12.12
N ARG A 11 -8.59 -13.33 -12.00
CA ARG A 11 -8.17 -12.35 -13.00
C ARG A 11 -7.11 -11.38 -12.49
N ALA A 12 -6.26 -10.93 -13.42
CA ALA A 12 -5.28 -9.88 -13.18
C ALA A 12 -5.46 -8.75 -14.24
N PRO A 13 -6.46 -7.85 -14.07
CA PRO A 13 -6.93 -6.96 -15.14
C PRO A 13 -5.84 -6.08 -15.75
N ILE A 14 -4.94 -5.52 -14.92
CA ILE A 14 -3.83 -4.67 -15.38
C ILE A 14 -2.82 -5.51 -16.18
N TYR A 15 -2.42 -6.68 -15.67
CA TYR A 15 -1.52 -7.57 -16.36
C TYR A 15 -2.09 -8.02 -17.72
N GLU A 16 -3.34 -8.44 -17.73
CA GLU A 16 -4.04 -8.89 -18.95
C GLU A 16 -4.15 -7.75 -19.99
N ALA A 17 -4.38 -6.51 -19.53
CA ALA A 17 -4.43 -5.35 -20.40
C ALA A 17 -3.05 -5.02 -20.98
N LEU A 18 -1.98 -5.06 -20.19
CA LEU A 18 -0.61 -4.85 -20.63
C LEU A 18 -0.17 -5.91 -21.64
N GLU A 19 -0.46 -7.19 -21.40
CA GLU A 19 -0.16 -8.27 -22.33
C GLU A 19 -0.94 -8.13 -23.67
N ARG A 20 -2.21 -7.74 -23.61
CA ARG A 20 -3.00 -7.43 -24.80
C ARG A 20 -2.39 -6.26 -25.57
N PHE A 21 -2.08 -5.16 -24.85
CA PHE A 21 -1.53 -3.95 -25.46
C PHE A 21 -0.17 -4.19 -26.09
N ARG A 22 0.72 -4.96 -25.43
CA ARG A 22 2.02 -5.36 -25.98
C ARG A 22 1.90 -6.08 -27.33
N LYS A 23 0.88 -6.92 -27.50
CA LYS A 23 0.64 -7.68 -28.73
C LYS A 23 -0.02 -6.85 -29.85
N MET A 24 -0.55 -5.67 -29.52
CA MET A 24 -1.19 -4.80 -30.53
C MET A 24 -0.15 -4.17 -31.46
N ARG A 25 -0.46 -4.18 -32.76
CA ARG A 25 0.31 -3.47 -33.78
C ARG A 25 -0.06 -1.98 -33.80
N VAL A 26 0.50 -1.22 -32.86
CA VAL A 26 0.35 0.25 -32.83
C VAL A 26 1.70 0.92 -33.02
N VAL A 27 1.68 2.07 -33.70
CA VAL A 27 2.85 2.93 -33.82
C VAL A 27 2.86 3.86 -32.60
N PRO A 28 3.86 3.76 -31.70
CA PRO A 28 3.89 4.55 -30.48
C PRO A 28 4.37 5.97 -30.74
N PHE A 29 3.49 6.96 -30.56
CA PHE A 29 3.82 8.38 -30.52
C PHE A 29 3.83 8.95 -29.09
N ASP A 30 3.52 8.12 -28.11
CA ASP A 30 3.48 8.37 -26.68
C ASP A 30 4.85 8.26 -26.02
N VAL A 31 4.95 8.65 -24.76
CA VAL A 31 6.07 8.35 -23.87
C VAL A 31 5.89 6.94 -23.29
N PRO A 32 6.97 6.25 -22.88
CA PRO A 32 8.40 6.66 -22.83
C PRO A 32 9.08 6.72 -24.22
N GLY A 33 10.22 7.43 -24.26
CA GLY A 33 10.97 7.67 -25.50
C GLY A 33 11.55 6.42 -26.18
N HIS A 34 11.75 5.32 -25.46
CA HIS A 34 12.20 4.03 -26.03
C HIS A 34 11.14 3.35 -26.92
N LYS A 35 9.91 3.89 -26.97
CA LYS A 35 8.85 3.43 -27.91
C LYS A 35 8.65 1.91 -27.88
N ARG A 36 8.48 1.35 -26.69
CA ARG A 36 8.36 -0.10 -26.44
C ARG A 36 9.57 -0.89 -26.97
N GLY A 37 10.76 -0.31 -26.79
CA GLY A 37 12.05 -0.89 -27.18
C GLY A 37 12.55 -0.51 -28.58
N ARG A 38 11.69 -0.04 -29.49
CA ARG A 38 12.08 0.28 -30.86
C ARG A 38 13.05 1.46 -30.97
N GLY A 39 12.96 2.41 -30.05
CA GLY A 39 13.80 3.62 -30.00
C GLY A 39 15.11 3.44 -29.25
N ASN A 40 15.33 2.32 -28.58
CA ASN A 40 16.56 2.04 -27.83
C ASN A 40 16.85 0.54 -27.78
N PRO A 41 17.56 -0.01 -28.79
CA PRO A 41 17.91 -1.43 -28.85
C PRO A 41 18.77 -1.89 -27.68
N GLU A 42 19.75 -1.09 -27.23
CA GLU A 42 20.64 -1.43 -26.10
C GLU A 42 19.84 -1.63 -24.80
N LEU A 43 18.85 -0.76 -24.53
CA LEU A 43 17.96 -0.94 -23.39
C LEU A 43 17.10 -2.20 -23.53
N THR A 44 16.66 -2.49 -24.74
CA THR A 44 15.86 -3.69 -25.02
C THR A 44 16.67 -4.98 -24.83
N ASP A 45 17.91 -4.99 -25.26
CA ASP A 45 18.82 -6.12 -25.04
C ASP A 45 19.13 -6.32 -23.54
N PHE A 46 19.28 -5.23 -22.80
CA PHE A 46 19.55 -5.27 -21.35
C PHE A 46 18.35 -5.72 -20.52
N LEU A 47 17.15 -5.17 -20.76
CA LEU A 47 15.95 -5.45 -19.96
C LEU A 47 15.06 -6.57 -20.52
N GLY A 48 15.21 -6.90 -21.80
CA GLY A 48 14.38 -7.83 -22.53
C GLY A 48 13.11 -7.19 -23.14
N GLU A 49 12.73 -7.66 -24.32
CA GLU A 49 11.59 -7.15 -25.10
C GLU A 49 10.25 -7.13 -24.31
N LYS A 50 10.03 -8.15 -23.48
CA LYS A 50 8.80 -8.25 -22.69
C LYS A 50 8.70 -7.13 -21.67
N CYS A 51 9.80 -6.83 -20.99
CA CYS A 51 9.85 -5.79 -19.97
C CYS A 51 9.62 -4.41 -20.60
N VAL A 52 10.41 -4.06 -21.60
CA VAL A 52 10.32 -2.77 -22.29
C VAL A 52 9.00 -2.61 -23.05
N GLY A 53 8.44 -3.72 -23.53
CA GLY A 53 7.17 -3.76 -24.26
C GLY A 53 5.93 -3.42 -23.43
N VAL A 54 6.02 -3.51 -22.09
CA VAL A 54 4.94 -3.16 -21.15
C VAL A 54 5.19 -1.87 -20.38
N ASP A 55 6.36 -1.23 -20.58
CA ASP A 55 6.62 0.10 -20.05
C ASP A 55 5.96 1.16 -20.93
N VAL A 56 4.80 1.62 -20.49
CA VAL A 56 3.88 2.47 -21.25
C VAL A 56 3.21 3.49 -20.34
N ASN A 57 2.71 4.56 -20.93
CA ASN A 57 1.99 5.60 -20.20
C ASN A 57 0.49 5.27 -20.04
N SER A 58 -0.22 6.09 -19.25
CA SER A 58 -1.69 6.08 -19.17
C SER A 58 -2.30 6.34 -20.53
N MET A 59 -3.22 5.49 -20.94
CA MET A 59 -3.95 5.63 -22.20
C MET A 59 -5.26 4.86 -22.14
N LYS A 60 -6.18 5.14 -23.05
CA LYS A 60 -7.53 4.57 -23.04
C LYS A 60 -7.60 3.04 -22.82
N PRO A 61 -6.75 2.19 -23.45
CA PRO A 61 -6.78 0.74 -23.20
C PRO A 61 -6.20 0.30 -21.86
N LEU A 62 -5.43 1.16 -21.18
CA LEU A 62 -4.69 0.85 -19.94
C LEU A 62 -5.19 1.63 -18.72
N ASP A 63 -6.22 2.48 -18.92
CA ASP A 63 -6.80 3.30 -17.88
C ASP A 63 -5.88 4.46 -17.41
N ASN A 64 -6.33 5.20 -16.39
CA ASN A 64 -5.57 6.28 -15.78
C ASN A 64 -5.64 6.16 -14.26
N LEU A 65 -4.49 6.02 -13.61
CA LEU A 65 -4.41 5.84 -12.17
C LEU A 65 -4.99 7.02 -11.36
N CYS A 66 -4.92 8.26 -11.90
CA CYS A 66 -5.50 9.42 -11.23
C CYS A 66 -7.04 9.45 -11.27
N HIS A 67 -7.64 8.72 -12.22
CA HIS A 67 -9.09 8.60 -12.37
C HIS A 67 -9.45 7.24 -12.98
N PRO A 68 -9.35 6.16 -12.20
CA PRO A 68 -9.59 4.80 -12.71
C PRO A 68 -11.05 4.58 -13.10
N VAL A 69 -11.27 4.10 -14.32
CA VAL A 69 -12.63 3.82 -14.85
C VAL A 69 -12.75 2.45 -15.53
N SER A 70 -11.64 1.76 -15.76
CA SER A 70 -11.60 0.46 -16.44
C SER A 70 -10.69 -0.55 -15.75
N VAL A 71 -9.57 -0.96 -16.33
CA VAL A 71 -8.76 -2.08 -15.83
C VAL A 71 -8.09 -1.82 -14.48
N ILE A 72 -7.71 -0.56 -14.19
CA ILE A 72 -7.20 -0.19 -12.86
C ILE A 72 -8.34 -0.23 -11.85
N ARG A 73 -9.50 0.33 -12.21
CA ARG A 73 -10.71 0.28 -11.35
C ARG A 73 -11.13 -1.15 -11.05
N GLU A 74 -11.09 -2.05 -12.04
CA GLU A 74 -11.38 -3.48 -11.84
C GLU A 74 -10.38 -4.12 -10.87
N ALA A 75 -9.08 -3.84 -11.02
CA ALA A 75 -8.05 -4.33 -10.10
C ALA A 75 -8.26 -3.82 -8.67
N GLU A 76 -8.62 -2.54 -8.47
CA GLU A 76 -8.95 -1.96 -7.17
C GLU A 76 -10.20 -2.62 -6.54
N GLN A 77 -11.22 -2.93 -7.35
CA GLN A 77 -12.42 -3.64 -6.87
C GLN A 77 -12.10 -5.07 -6.42
N LEU A 78 -11.28 -5.81 -7.18
CA LEU A 78 -10.81 -7.14 -6.79
C LEU A 78 -10.00 -7.08 -5.49
N ALA A 79 -9.09 -6.12 -5.37
CA ALA A 79 -8.33 -5.91 -4.14
C ALA A 79 -9.24 -5.58 -2.95
N ALA A 80 -10.21 -4.67 -3.11
CA ALA A 80 -11.17 -4.33 -2.07
C ALA A 80 -11.94 -5.55 -1.58
N ASP A 81 -12.43 -6.39 -2.50
CA ASP A 81 -13.13 -7.64 -2.16
C ASP A 81 -12.21 -8.63 -1.44
N ALA A 82 -10.99 -8.82 -1.94
CA ALA A 82 -10.01 -9.73 -1.35
C ALA A 82 -9.66 -9.36 0.10
N PHE A 83 -9.57 -8.08 0.40
CA PHE A 83 -9.28 -7.56 1.75
C PHE A 83 -10.52 -7.28 2.59
N GLY A 84 -11.73 -7.40 2.03
CA GLY A 84 -12.99 -7.09 2.72
C GLY A 84 -13.15 -5.59 3.00
N ALA A 85 -12.55 -4.74 2.17
CA ALA A 85 -12.64 -3.30 2.25
C ALA A 85 -13.78 -2.77 1.37
N SER A 86 -14.29 -1.57 1.70
CA SER A 86 -15.26 -0.89 0.84
C SER A 86 -14.62 -0.36 -0.44
N GLN A 87 -13.34 -0.01 -0.38
CA GLN A 87 -12.56 0.50 -1.50
C GLN A 87 -11.06 0.21 -1.30
N ALA A 88 -10.33 0.02 -2.40
CA ALA A 88 -8.87 -0.05 -2.44
C ALA A 88 -8.34 1.00 -3.43
N PHE A 89 -7.12 1.46 -3.19
CA PHE A 89 -6.42 2.43 -4.03
C PHE A 89 -5.02 1.93 -4.34
N LEU A 90 -4.65 1.92 -5.61
CA LEU A 90 -3.28 1.62 -6.03
C LEU A 90 -2.42 2.88 -5.95
N MET A 91 -1.28 2.80 -5.25
CA MET A 91 -0.42 3.94 -4.97
C MET A 91 0.96 3.77 -5.61
N VAL A 92 1.33 4.65 -6.55
CA VAL A 92 2.65 4.61 -7.22
C VAL A 92 3.82 5.04 -6.34
N GLY A 93 3.58 5.84 -5.31
CA GLY A 93 4.59 6.26 -4.35
C GLY A 93 4.95 5.18 -3.31
N GLY A 94 4.49 3.95 -3.50
CA GLY A 94 4.75 2.81 -2.63
C GLY A 94 4.06 2.91 -1.26
N THR A 95 4.42 1.99 -0.37
CA THR A 95 3.86 1.91 0.98
C THR A 95 4.07 3.20 1.79
N THR A 96 5.15 3.93 1.57
CA THR A 96 5.39 5.23 2.22
C THR A 96 4.28 6.22 1.91
N SER A 97 3.93 6.37 0.64
CA SER A 97 2.85 7.27 0.21
C SER A 97 1.49 6.81 0.73
N ALA A 98 1.23 5.50 0.71
CA ALA A 98 -0.01 4.93 1.25
C ALA A 98 -0.16 5.19 2.75
N VAL A 99 0.89 4.97 3.54
CA VAL A 99 0.90 5.24 4.99
C VAL A 99 0.70 6.73 5.27
N GLN A 100 1.38 7.61 4.54
CA GLN A 100 1.19 9.05 4.69
C GLN A 100 -0.24 9.47 4.36
N SER A 101 -0.82 8.95 3.28
CA SER A 101 -2.21 9.24 2.90
C SER A 101 -3.21 8.79 3.96
N MET A 102 -3.02 7.61 4.56
CA MET A 102 -3.87 7.12 5.66
C MET A 102 -3.84 8.06 6.87
N ILE A 103 -2.65 8.47 7.29
CA ILE A 103 -2.50 9.36 8.46
C ILE A 103 -3.08 10.75 8.16
N LEU A 104 -2.78 11.33 6.99
CA LEU A 104 -3.32 12.63 6.57
C LEU A 104 -4.84 12.63 6.42
N SER A 105 -5.43 11.49 6.09
CA SER A 105 -6.90 11.34 6.01
C SER A 105 -7.56 11.23 7.38
N ALA A 106 -6.86 10.66 8.36
CA ALA A 106 -7.40 10.42 9.71
C ALA A 106 -7.14 11.57 10.69
N CYS A 107 -6.04 12.33 10.51
CA CYS A 107 -5.55 13.31 11.48
C CYS A 107 -5.42 14.70 10.87
N LYS A 108 -5.70 15.70 11.69
CA LYS A 108 -5.46 17.12 11.43
C LYS A 108 -4.41 17.66 12.40
N ARG A 109 -3.97 18.89 12.20
CA ARG A 109 -3.05 19.58 13.12
C ARG A 109 -3.63 19.65 14.53
N GLY A 110 -2.87 19.16 15.49
CA GLY A 110 -3.23 19.13 16.91
C GLY A 110 -3.99 17.89 17.36
N ASP A 111 -4.48 17.06 16.44
CA ASP A 111 -5.14 15.79 16.79
C ASP A 111 -4.13 14.82 17.42
N LYS A 112 -4.57 14.07 18.43
CA LYS A 112 -3.77 13.00 19.01
C LYS A 112 -3.94 11.70 18.24
N ILE A 113 -2.83 10.97 18.05
CA ILE A 113 -2.81 9.64 17.43
C ILE A 113 -1.97 8.68 18.27
N ILE A 114 -2.53 7.52 18.60
CA ILE A 114 -1.85 6.48 19.37
C ILE A 114 -1.10 5.57 18.37
N LEU A 115 0.18 5.33 18.62
CA LEU A 115 1.02 4.51 17.75
C LEU A 115 2.19 3.86 18.50
N PRO A 116 2.72 2.71 18.03
CA PRO A 116 3.89 2.10 18.63
C PRO A 116 5.14 2.94 18.41
N ARG A 117 6.07 2.89 19.35
CA ARG A 117 7.32 3.65 19.25
C ARG A 117 8.27 3.14 18.16
N ASN A 118 8.12 1.91 17.73
CA ASN A 118 8.91 1.25 16.68
C ASN A 118 8.25 1.31 15.29
N VAL A 119 7.51 2.35 14.99
CA VAL A 119 6.91 2.55 13.67
C VAL A 119 7.96 2.87 12.59
N HIS A 120 7.61 2.58 11.35
CA HIS A 120 8.41 2.97 10.19
C HIS A 120 8.50 4.49 10.08
N LYS A 121 9.63 5.00 9.55
CA LYS A 121 9.89 6.44 9.38
C LYS A 121 8.81 7.18 8.58
N SER A 122 8.12 6.50 7.65
CA SER A 122 7.01 7.09 6.90
C SER A 122 5.87 7.60 7.78
N MET A 123 5.58 6.92 8.90
CA MET A 123 4.58 7.38 9.87
C MET A 123 5.03 8.66 10.58
N ILE A 124 6.29 8.70 11.04
CA ILE A 124 6.83 9.91 11.67
C ILE A 124 6.79 11.09 10.69
N ASN A 125 7.17 10.87 9.43
CA ASN A 125 7.09 11.90 8.40
C ASN A 125 5.64 12.38 8.18
N ALA A 126 4.67 11.47 8.21
CA ALA A 126 3.26 11.83 8.10
C ALA A 126 2.80 12.72 9.28
N LEU A 127 3.23 12.42 10.51
CA LEU A 127 2.92 13.26 11.69
C LEU A 127 3.51 14.67 11.54
N VAL A 128 4.72 14.78 11.00
CA VAL A 128 5.35 16.09 10.71
C VAL A 128 4.52 16.86 9.67
N LEU A 129 4.07 16.18 8.62
CA LEU A 129 3.28 16.78 7.55
C LEU A 129 1.91 17.29 8.02
N CYS A 130 1.17 16.49 8.81
CA CYS A 130 -0.16 16.89 9.29
C CYS A 130 -0.13 17.70 10.59
N GLY A 131 0.96 17.64 11.36
CA GLY A 131 1.05 18.28 12.66
C GLY A 131 0.26 17.58 13.77
N ALA A 132 0.00 16.29 13.63
CA ALA A 132 -0.63 15.49 14.67
C ALA A 132 0.32 15.20 15.84
N ILE A 133 -0.24 15.02 17.04
CA ILE A 133 0.49 14.81 18.29
C ILE A 133 0.56 13.30 18.58
N PRO A 134 1.75 12.69 18.56
CA PRO A 134 1.89 11.27 18.84
C PRO A 134 1.73 10.93 20.33
N VAL A 135 0.91 9.94 20.63
CA VAL A 135 0.85 9.24 21.92
C VAL A 135 1.52 7.88 21.73
N TYR A 136 2.74 7.76 22.20
CA TYR A 136 3.53 6.57 21.99
C TYR A 136 3.19 5.44 22.97
N VAL A 137 2.96 4.24 22.43
CA VAL A 137 2.90 2.99 23.20
C VAL A 137 4.20 2.23 22.97
N ASN A 138 4.88 1.86 24.07
CA ASN A 138 6.09 1.07 23.97
C ASN A 138 5.75 -0.35 23.53
N PRO A 139 6.44 -0.89 22.51
CA PRO A 139 6.31 -2.28 22.12
C PRO A 139 6.93 -3.19 23.18
N ASP A 140 6.53 -4.44 23.17
CA ASP A 140 7.28 -5.48 23.88
C ASP A 140 8.67 -5.68 23.27
N VAL A 141 9.58 -6.23 24.07
CA VAL A 141 10.95 -6.51 23.64
C VAL A 141 11.28 -7.97 23.98
N ASP A 142 11.70 -8.73 22.98
CA ASP A 142 12.35 -10.01 23.21
C ASP A 142 13.74 -9.75 23.82
N LYS A 143 13.86 -10.00 25.14
CA LYS A 143 15.10 -9.72 25.89
C LYS A 143 16.28 -10.59 25.44
N ARG A 144 16.02 -11.76 24.86
CA ARG A 144 17.06 -12.68 24.38
C ARG A 144 17.67 -12.18 23.08
N LEU A 145 16.85 -11.65 22.19
CA LEU A 145 17.24 -11.20 20.87
C LEU A 145 17.45 -9.68 20.78
N GLY A 146 17.00 -8.93 21.79
CA GLY A 146 17.08 -7.46 21.78
C GLY A 146 16.19 -6.77 20.74
N ILE A 147 15.12 -7.45 20.29
CA ILE A 147 14.25 -6.94 19.21
C ILE A 147 12.90 -6.49 19.74
N SER A 148 12.37 -5.41 19.13
CA SER A 148 11.04 -4.90 19.44
C SER A 148 9.96 -5.74 18.75
N LEU A 149 8.97 -6.13 19.54
CA LEU A 149 7.79 -6.89 19.13
C LEU A 149 6.60 -5.96 18.85
N GLY A 150 5.37 -6.50 18.84
CA GLY A 150 4.15 -5.72 18.79
C GLY A 150 3.79 -5.03 20.12
N MET A 151 2.76 -4.20 20.08
CA MET A 151 2.18 -3.60 21.27
C MET A 151 1.31 -4.61 22.04
N LYS A 152 1.37 -4.61 23.36
CA LYS A 152 0.42 -5.36 24.19
C LYS A 152 -0.97 -4.72 24.14
N ARG A 153 -2.00 -5.56 24.07
CA ARG A 153 -3.41 -5.14 24.08
C ARG A 153 -3.73 -4.21 25.26
N ASP A 154 -3.26 -4.56 26.47
CA ASP A 154 -3.54 -3.78 27.67
C ASP A 154 -2.86 -2.40 27.65
N ALA A 155 -1.66 -2.29 27.05
CA ALA A 155 -0.96 -1.03 26.88
C ALA A 155 -1.70 -0.11 25.91
N VAL A 156 -2.23 -0.65 24.80
CA VAL A 156 -3.07 0.10 23.87
C VAL A 156 -4.37 0.53 24.53
N ALA A 157 -5.07 -0.38 25.22
CA ALA A 157 -6.29 -0.07 25.95
C ALA A 157 -6.10 1.00 27.01
N LYS A 158 -4.95 0.98 27.72
CA LYS A 158 -4.56 2.04 28.67
C LYS A 158 -4.37 3.38 27.94
N ALA A 159 -3.62 3.39 26.85
CA ALA A 159 -3.36 4.62 26.10
C ALA A 159 -4.66 5.26 25.56
N ILE A 160 -5.64 4.44 25.12
CA ILE A 160 -6.96 4.92 24.67
C ILE A 160 -7.73 5.55 25.86
N ARG A 161 -7.75 4.89 27.02
CA ARG A 161 -8.44 5.44 28.21
C ARG A 161 -7.83 6.75 28.70
N GLU A 162 -6.51 6.88 28.62
CA GLU A 162 -5.77 8.08 29.05
C GLU A 162 -5.83 9.22 28.01
N ASN A 163 -6.18 8.90 26.78
CA ASN A 163 -6.31 9.88 25.68
C ASN A 163 -7.63 9.65 24.91
N PRO A 164 -8.78 9.94 25.52
CA PRO A 164 -10.08 9.72 24.89
C PRO A 164 -10.34 10.65 23.69
N ASP A 165 -9.53 11.69 23.55
CA ASP A 165 -9.50 12.65 22.44
C ASP A 165 -8.60 12.20 21.25
N ALA A 166 -7.96 11.03 21.35
CA ALA A 166 -7.19 10.49 20.23
C ALA A 166 -8.12 10.04 19.09
N VAL A 167 -7.84 10.55 17.89
CA VAL A 167 -8.69 10.31 16.70
C VAL A 167 -8.40 8.99 16.00
N ALA A 168 -7.22 8.41 16.22
CA ALA A 168 -6.81 7.15 15.58
C ALA A 168 -5.82 6.36 16.44
N VAL A 169 -5.79 5.06 16.19
CA VAL A 169 -4.79 4.12 16.72
C VAL A 169 -4.14 3.41 15.54
N VAL A 170 -2.81 3.43 15.51
CA VAL A 170 -2.03 2.70 14.50
C VAL A 170 -1.53 1.40 15.09
N VAL A 171 -1.81 0.31 14.41
CA VAL A 171 -1.29 -1.03 14.71
C VAL A 171 -0.37 -1.47 13.58
N ASN A 172 0.87 -1.79 13.92
CA ASN A 172 1.86 -2.31 12.96
C ASN A 172 1.96 -3.83 13.12
N ASN A 173 1.31 -4.58 12.23
CA ASN A 173 1.28 -6.03 12.25
C ASN A 173 1.32 -6.61 10.82
N PRO A 174 2.34 -7.38 10.46
CA PRO A 174 3.56 -7.66 11.22
C PRO A 174 4.43 -6.41 11.40
N THR A 175 5.41 -6.48 12.30
CA THR A 175 6.45 -5.44 12.42
C THR A 175 7.36 -5.43 11.20
N CYS A 176 8.24 -4.42 11.07
CA CYS A 176 9.23 -4.37 9.98
C CYS A 176 10.19 -5.58 9.97
N LEU A 177 10.33 -6.27 11.08
CA LEU A 177 11.11 -7.52 11.22
C LEU A 177 10.23 -8.77 11.05
N LEU A 178 9.02 -8.62 10.53
CA LEU A 178 8.02 -9.67 10.30
C LEU A 178 7.56 -10.40 11.58
N TYR A 179 7.74 -9.80 12.75
CA TYR A 179 7.14 -10.30 13.99
C TYR A 179 5.67 -9.93 14.03
N THR A 180 4.82 -10.92 14.29
CA THR A 180 3.39 -10.74 14.46
C THR A 180 3.03 -10.60 15.94
N SER A 181 2.05 -9.77 16.24
CA SER A 181 1.40 -9.83 17.56
C SER A 181 0.48 -11.04 17.61
N PRO A 182 0.37 -11.73 18.76
CA PRO A 182 -0.60 -12.80 18.92
C PRO A 182 -2.01 -12.29 18.57
N SER A 183 -2.65 -12.97 17.62
CA SER A 183 -4.04 -12.67 17.25
C SER A 183 -4.97 -13.57 18.03
N PRO A 184 -6.16 -13.12 18.45
CA PRO A 184 -7.17 -14.00 19.02
C PRO A 184 -7.63 -15.13 18.06
N ARG A 185 -7.19 -15.08 16.80
CA ARG A 185 -7.45 -16.13 15.82
C ARG A 185 -6.38 -17.23 15.77
N ASP A 186 -5.25 -17.01 16.47
CA ASP A 186 -4.09 -17.91 16.50
C ASP A 186 -4.07 -18.75 17.80
N SER A 187 -5.11 -18.65 18.63
CA SER A 187 -5.34 -19.40 19.86
C SER A 187 -6.45 -20.41 19.73
#